data_003be2914888ebe2b5b6994fd63ee62f
#
_entry.id   003be2914888ebe2b5b6994fd63ee62f
#
_cell.length_a   1.000
_cell.length_b   1.000
_cell.length_c   1.000
_cell.angle_alpha   90.00
_cell.angle_beta   90.00
_cell.angle_gamma   90.00
#
_symmetry.space_group_name_H-M   'P 1'
#
loop_
_entity.id
_entity.type
_entity.pdbx_description
1 polymer ?
#
loop_
_entity_poly.entity_id
_entity_poly.type
_entity_poly.pdbx_seq_one_letter_code
_entity_poly.pdbx_strand_id
1 'polypeptide(L)'
;MAQIGTQINPKDSSFLENKKKMLESINMLESYLEESKSHGTEKSIKRARSRKKMLARERIEYLLDKDSPFLELLPLAGLKNKSGFGPGGTNITGIGLVSNKLCMIQSNVGTKKGGSVDYTTSYKSLRIGEIIEKNKLPTINLVESGGVNLPDQDKIFINAGKNFKQITQRSKLGLSTISLVFGNATAGGAYVPGMSDYTILQKNAAKVFLAGPPLVKMATNEISSDEELGGAEMHSKISGVSDYIAAVSYTHLRAHET
;
A
#
# COMPACT_ATOMS: atom_id res chain seq x y z
N MET A 1 8.74 -45.37 -6.70
CA MET A 1 7.80 -44.43 -6.03
C MET A 1 6.43 -45.09 -5.98
N ALA A 2 5.79 -45.15 -4.81
CA ALA A 2 4.44 -45.69 -4.70
C ALA A 2 3.46 -44.69 -5.39
N GLN A 3 2.71 -45.19 -6.35
CA GLN A 3 1.67 -44.39 -7.02
C GLN A 3 0.47 -44.29 -6.11
N ILE A 4 0.07 -43.06 -5.74
CA ILE A 4 -1.15 -42.83 -4.96
C ILE A 4 -2.33 -43.00 -5.92
N GLY A 5 -3.05 -44.16 -5.78
CA GLY A 5 -4.28 -44.39 -6.53
C GLY A 5 -5.46 -43.60 -5.98
N THR A 6 -6.42 -43.25 -6.82
CA THR A 6 -7.70 -42.69 -6.41
C THR A 6 -8.87 -43.66 -6.69
N GLN A 7 -9.82 -43.72 -5.77
CA GLN A 7 -11.09 -44.46 -5.95
C GLN A 7 -12.24 -43.53 -6.35
N ILE A 8 -11.93 -42.26 -6.65
CA ILE A 8 -12.96 -41.28 -7.04
C ILE A 8 -13.52 -41.64 -8.39
N ASN A 9 -14.86 -41.79 -8.44
CA ASN A 9 -15.61 -41.94 -9.69
C ASN A 9 -16.19 -40.57 -10.12
N PRO A 10 -15.68 -39.93 -11.16
CA PRO A 10 -16.17 -38.62 -11.62
C PRO A 10 -17.60 -38.61 -12.15
N LYS A 11 -18.18 -39.80 -12.37
CA LYS A 11 -19.59 -39.98 -12.84
C LYS A 11 -20.58 -40.22 -11.70
N ASP A 12 -20.09 -40.41 -10.50
CA ASP A 12 -20.91 -40.61 -9.34
C ASP A 12 -21.73 -39.35 -8.98
N SER A 13 -22.99 -39.53 -8.57
CA SER A 13 -23.88 -38.44 -8.21
C SER A 13 -23.32 -37.58 -7.08
N SER A 14 -22.69 -38.17 -6.08
CA SER A 14 -22.08 -37.48 -4.96
C SER A 14 -20.89 -36.63 -5.41
N PHE A 15 -20.08 -37.14 -6.35
CA PHE A 15 -18.98 -36.38 -6.94
C PHE A 15 -19.52 -35.16 -7.73
N LEU A 16 -20.53 -35.34 -8.54
CA LEU A 16 -21.11 -34.27 -9.35
C LEU A 16 -21.73 -33.17 -8.47
N GLU A 17 -22.43 -33.56 -7.40
CA GLU A 17 -22.95 -32.59 -6.43
C GLU A 17 -21.86 -31.81 -5.72
N ASN A 18 -20.84 -32.49 -5.22
CA ASN A 18 -19.70 -31.86 -4.57
C ASN A 18 -18.94 -30.93 -5.52
N LYS A 19 -18.74 -31.34 -6.78
CA LYS A 19 -18.14 -30.50 -7.83
C LYS A 19 -18.96 -29.23 -8.04
N LYS A 20 -20.29 -29.33 -8.13
CA LYS A 20 -21.20 -28.19 -8.28
C LYS A 20 -21.02 -27.20 -7.11
N LYS A 21 -21.10 -27.67 -5.86
CA LYS A 21 -20.93 -26.84 -4.66
C LYS A 21 -19.56 -26.19 -4.59
N MET A 22 -18.50 -26.89 -5.00
CA MET A 22 -17.17 -26.33 -5.06
C MET A 22 -17.05 -25.22 -6.11
N LEU A 23 -17.62 -25.42 -7.31
CA LEU A 23 -17.63 -24.40 -8.35
C LEU A 23 -18.42 -23.15 -7.93
N GLU A 24 -19.54 -23.30 -7.23
CA GLU A 24 -20.30 -22.18 -6.67
C GLU A 24 -19.45 -21.38 -5.66
N SER A 25 -18.68 -22.07 -4.79
CA SER A 25 -17.77 -21.45 -3.83
C SER A 25 -16.61 -20.73 -4.52
N ILE A 26 -16.04 -21.32 -5.58
CA ILE A 26 -14.98 -20.71 -6.38
C ILE A 26 -15.49 -19.44 -7.07
N ASN A 27 -16.65 -19.51 -7.73
CA ASN A 27 -17.22 -18.36 -8.42
C ASN A 27 -17.49 -17.20 -7.44
N MET A 28 -17.96 -17.52 -6.23
CA MET A 28 -18.15 -16.53 -5.17
C MET A 28 -16.83 -15.90 -4.73
N LEU A 29 -15.78 -16.70 -4.56
CA LEU A 29 -14.44 -16.21 -4.23
C LEU A 29 -13.89 -15.30 -5.34
N GLU A 30 -14.00 -15.71 -6.59
CA GLU A 30 -13.56 -14.93 -7.76
C GLU A 30 -14.28 -13.58 -7.84
N SER A 31 -15.60 -13.56 -7.57
CA SER A 31 -16.37 -12.31 -7.49
C SER A 31 -15.81 -11.35 -6.42
N TYR A 32 -15.48 -11.86 -5.24
CA TYR A 32 -14.90 -11.04 -4.18
C TYR A 32 -13.47 -10.56 -4.51
N LEU A 33 -12.69 -11.40 -5.15
CA LEU A 33 -11.35 -11.01 -5.62
C LEU A 33 -11.44 -9.91 -6.68
N GLU A 34 -12.41 -9.98 -7.58
CA GLU A 34 -12.63 -8.92 -8.57
C GLU A 34 -13.07 -7.61 -7.91
N GLU A 35 -13.99 -7.66 -6.93
CA GLU A 35 -14.35 -6.48 -6.13
C GLU A 35 -13.13 -5.85 -5.44
N SER A 36 -12.19 -6.67 -4.94
CA SER A 36 -10.97 -6.19 -4.27
C SER A 36 -10.03 -5.42 -5.18
N LYS A 37 -10.11 -5.64 -6.50
CA LYS A 37 -9.30 -4.92 -7.49
C LYS A 37 -9.76 -3.48 -7.73
N SER A 38 -10.92 -3.09 -7.20
CA SER A 38 -11.46 -1.74 -7.35
C SER A 38 -10.51 -0.67 -6.79
N HIS A 39 -10.28 0.38 -7.56
CA HIS A 39 -9.53 1.57 -7.15
C HIS A 39 -10.42 2.68 -6.54
N GLY A 40 -11.64 2.37 -6.13
CA GLY A 40 -12.60 3.31 -5.60
C GLY A 40 -13.63 3.78 -6.65
N THR A 41 -14.18 4.98 -6.49
CA THR A 41 -15.23 5.48 -7.37
C THR A 41 -14.69 5.91 -8.73
N GLU A 42 -15.52 5.77 -9.78
CA GLU A 42 -15.18 6.23 -11.14
C GLU A 42 -14.76 7.73 -11.15
N LYS A 43 -15.44 8.56 -10.36
CA LYS A 43 -15.10 9.97 -10.19
C LYS A 43 -13.69 10.16 -9.64
N SER A 44 -13.27 9.38 -8.66
CA SER A 44 -11.92 9.48 -8.07
C SER A 44 -10.85 8.99 -9.05
N ILE A 45 -11.13 7.94 -9.82
CA ILE A 45 -10.24 7.44 -10.86
C ILE A 45 -10.08 8.48 -11.98
N LYS A 46 -11.19 9.04 -12.51
CA LYS A 46 -11.14 10.12 -13.53
C LYS A 46 -10.33 11.32 -13.03
N ARG A 47 -10.50 11.72 -11.76
CA ARG A 47 -9.71 12.80 -11.14
C ARG A 47 -8.20 12.46 -11.06
N ALA A 48 -7.83 11.22 -10.76
CA ALA A 48 -6.43 10.80 -10.74
C ALA A 48 -5.84 10.86 -12.16
N ARG A 49 -6.57 10.36 -13.15
CA ARG A 49 -6.15 10.37 -14.57
C ARG A 49 -5.99 11.80 -15.12
N SER A 50 -6.92 12.72 -14.83
CA SER A 50 -6.79 14.13 -15.22
C SER A 50 -5.53 14.80 -14.66
N ARG A 51 -5.01 14.31 -13.53
CA ARG A 51 -3.74 14.72 -12.92
C ARG A 51 -2.54 13.90 -13.38
N LYS A 52 -2.69 13.07 -14.42
CA LYS A 52 -1.65 12.17 -14.94
C LYS A 52 -1.04 11.22 -13.89
N LYS A 53 -1.82 10.83 -12.88
CA LYS A 53 -1.38 9.90 -11.85
C LYS A 53 -1.58 8.46 -12.30
N MET A 54 -0.59 7.61 -12.06
CA MET A 54 -0.71 6.16 -12.10
C MET A 54 -1.57 5.68 -10.93
N LEU A 55 -2.39 4.65 -11.17
CA LEU A 55 -3.11 3.97 -10.11
C LEU A 55 -2.19 3.03 -9.31
N ALA A 56 -2.62 2.63 -8.12
CA ALA A 56 -1.78 1.84 -7.22
C ALA A 56 -1.30 0.51 -7.85
N ARG A 57 -2.16 -0.22 -8.57
CA ARG A 57 -1.78 -1.48 -9.26
C ARG A 57 -0.80 -1.24 -10.39
N GLU A 58 -0.98 -0.18 -11.16
CA GLU A 58 -0.07 0.19 -12.24
C GLU A 58 1.33 0.54 -11.71
N ARG A 59 1.41 1.20 -10.55
CA ARG A 59 2.70 1.47 -9.88
C ARG A 59 3.40 0.17 -9.48
N ILE A 60 2.66 -0.81 -8.96
CA ILE A 60 3.20 -2.12 -8.60
C ILE A 60 3.69 -2.85 -9.85
N GLU A 61 2.86 -2.95 -10.88
CA GLU A 61 3.19 -3.60 -12.15
C GLU A 61 4.45 -2.99 -12.80
N TYR A 62 4.56 -1.67 -12.75
CA TYR A 62 5.71 -0.95 -13.30
C TYR A 62 7.00 -1.11 -12.47
N LEU A 63 6.87 -1.37 -11.16
CA LEU A 63 7.99 -1.59 -10.24
C LEU A 63 8.57 -3.00 -10.36
N LEU A 64 7.72 -3.99 -10.61
CA LEU A 64 8.11 -5.38 -10.68
C LEU A 64 9.06 -5.66 -11.85
N ASP A 65 9.95 -6.62 -11.66
CA ASP A 65 10.76 -7.16 -12.74
C ASP A 65 9.85 -7.71 -13.84
N LYS A 66 10.25 -7.50 -15.09
CA LYS A 66 9.45 -7.90 -16.25
C LYS A 66 9.08 -9.38 -16.18
N ASP A 67 7.80 -9.66 -16.45
CA ASP A 67 7.21 -11.01 -16.46
C ASP A 67 7.32 -11.77 -15.11
N SER A 68 7.62 -11.06 -14.00
CA SER A 68 7.65 -11.67 -12.68
C SER A 68 6.27 -11.68 -12.02
N PRO A 69 5.95 -12.73 -11.22
CA PRO A 69 4.66 -12.81 -10.55
C PRO A 69 4.58 -11.86 -9.34
N PHE A 70 3.36 -11.42 -9.04
CA PHE A 70 3.03 -10.69 -7.81
C PHE A 70 2.09 -11.53 -6.94
N LEU A 71 2.55 -11.94 -5.76
CA LEU A 71 1.73 -12.63 -4.77
C LEU A 71 1.02 -11.59 -3.90
N GLU A 72 -0.19 -11.18 -4.28
CA GLU A 72 -0.99 -10.27 -3.48
C GLU A 72 -1.44 -10.91 -2.18
N LEU A 73 -1.24 -10.22 -1.06
CA LEU A 73 -1.58 -10.69 0.28
C LEU A 73 -2.78 -9.96 0.84
N LEU A 74 -3.68 -10.71 1.47
CA LEU A 74 -4.86 -10.19 2.16
C LEU A 74 -5.77 -9.29 1.28
N PRO A 75 -6.04 -9.65 0.02
CA PRO A 75 -6.92 -8.86 -0.85
C PRO A 75 -8.35 -8.77 -0.31
N LEU A 76 -8.79 -9.76 0.45
CA LEU A 76 -10.14 -9.83 1.02
C LEU A 76 -10.21 -9.34 2.48
N ALA A 77 -9.14 -8.71 3.01
CA ALA A 77 -9.21 -8.14 4.35
C ALA A 77 -10.37 -7.14 4.44
N GLY A 78 -11.21 -7.28 5.47
CA GLY A 78 -12.40 -6.45 5.66
C GLY A 78 -13.57 -6.74 4.72
N LEU A 79 -13.53 -7.84 3.95
CA LEU A 79 -14.70 -8.34 3.21
C LEU A 79 -15.89 -8.45 4.17
N LYS A 80 -17.04 -7.89 3.85
CA LYS A 80 -18.23 -7.79 4.71
C LYS A 80 -18.14 -6.76 5.86
N ASN A 81 -17.05 -6.02 6.00
CA ASN A 81 -17.02 -4.91 6.95
C ASN A 81 -17.74 -3.69 6.36
N LYS A 82 -19.00 -3.50 6.76
CA LYS A 82 -19.87 -2.41 6.24
C LYS A 82 -19.37 -1.00 6.59
N SER A 83 -18.58 -0.86 7.63
CA SER A 83 -17.99 0.43 8.05
C SER A 83 -16.62 0.72 7.42
N GLY A 84 -16.02 -0.26 6.75
CA GLY A 84 -14.70 -0.13 6.12
C GLY A 84 -14.75 0.43 4.69
N PHE A 85 -13.57 0.55 4.11
CA PHE A 85 -13.39 1.07 2.75
C PHE A 85 -13.44 -0.04 1.67
N GLY A 86 -14.07 -1.17 1.97
CA GLY A 86 -14.21 -2.33 1.11
C GLY A 86 -13.06 -3.32 1.21
N PRO A 87 -13.11 -4.42 0.43
CA PRO A 87 -12.10 -5.46 0.46
C PRO A 87 -10.69 -4.91 0.21
N GLY A 88 -9.73 -5.43 0.96
CA GLY A 88 -8.33 -5.01 0.89
C GLY A 88 -8.02 -3.66 1.56
N GLY A 89 -9.03 -2.91 2.02
CA GLY A 89 -8.85 -1.56 2.56
C GLY A 89 -8.31 -0.57 1.53
N THR A 90 -7.43 0.32 1.96
CA THR A 90 -6.78 1.34 1.11
C THR A 90 -5.32 1.03 0.80
N ASN A 91 -4.88 -0.21 0.99
CA ASN A 91 -3.50 -0.62 0.73
C ASN A 91 -3.45 -1.96 0.00
N ILE A 92 -2.78 -2.00 -1.14
CA ILE A 92 -2.44 -3.22 -1.87
C ILE A 92 -1.08 -3.68 -1.35
N THR A 93 -1.00 -4.94 -0.92
CA THR A 93 0.22 -5.50 -0.34
C THR A 93 0.51 -6.85 -0.96
N GLY A 94 1.78 -7.15 -1.19
CA GLY A 94 2.17 -8.44 -1.75
C GLY A 94 3.67 -8.59 -1.88
N ILE A 95 4.09 -9.78 -2.27
CA ILE A 95 5.48 -10.13 -2.50
C ILE A 95 5.72 -10.22 -4.01
N GLY A 96 6.77 -9.57 -4.48
CA GLY A 96 7.19 -9.59 -5.86
C GLY A 96 8.69 -9.42 -6.02
N LEU A 97 9.19 -9.66 -7.21
CA LEU A 97 10.60 -9.45 -7.56
C LEU A 97 10.84 -8.01 -8.00
N VAL A 98 11.85 -7.38 -7.41
CA VAL A 98 12.37 -6.08 -7.81
C VAL A 98 13.88 -6.17 -7.85
N SER A 99 14.50 -5.96 -9.01
CA SER A 99 15.94 -6.16 -9.24
C SER A 99 16.43 -7.54 -8.76
N ASN A 100 15.72 -8.60 -9.13
CA ASN A 100 16.00 -9.99 -8.73
C ASN A 100 15.97 -10.25 -7.20
N LYS A 101 15.33 -9.37 -6.42
CA LYS A 101 15.16 -9.56 -4.98
C LYS A 101 13.68 -9.69 -4.65
N LEU A 102 13.34 -10.66 -3.80
CA LEU A 102 11.99 -10.75 -3.24
C LEU A 102 11.79 -9.61 -2.25
N CYS A 103 10.81 -8.76 -2.53
CA CYS A 103 10.47 -7.61 -1.71
C CYS A 103 9.00 -7.67 -1.26
N MET A 104 8.72 -7.18 -0.07
CA MET A 104 7.36 -6.81 0.30
C MET A 104 7.03 -5.46 -0.31
N ILE A 105 6.01 -5.40 -1.15
CA ILE A 105 5.54 -4.18 -1.79
C ILE A 105 4.23 -3.76 -1.13
N GLN A 106 4.12 -2.50 -0.75
CA GLN A 106 2.93 -1.91 -0.15
C GLN A 106 2.56 -0.63 -0.93
N SER A 107 1.39 -0.58 -1.53
CA SER A 107 0.94 0.57 -2.32
C SER A 107 -0.37 1.13 -1.79
N ASN A 108 -0.37 2.39 -1.38
CA ASN A 108 -1.60 3.07 -1.00
C ASN A 108 -2.50 3.31 -2.21
N VAL A 109 -3.79 3.07 -2.05
CA VAL A 109 -4.81 3.35 -3.06
C VAL A 109 -5.35 4.77 -2.84
N GLY A 110 -4.61 5.77 -3.30
CA GLY A 110 -4.95 7.19 -3.11
C GLY A 110 -6.33 7.60 -3.66
N THR A 111 -6.86 6.83 -4.61
CA THR A 111 -8.20 7.00 -5.18
C THR A 111 -9.32 6.48 -4.27
N LYS A 112 -9.01 5.64 -3.26
CA LYS A 112 -9.94 5.26 -2.19
C LYS A 112 -9.73 6.16 -0.98
N LYS A 113 -10.66 7.08 -0.73
CA LYS A 113 -10.61 7.97 0.45
C LYS A 113 -9.24 8.66 0.68
N GLY A 114 -8.55 9.02 -0.41
CA GLY A 114 -7.22 9.65 -0.33
C GLY A 114 -6.12 8.73 0.23
N GLY A 115 -6.30 7.41 0.21
CA GLY A 115 -5.38 6.47 0.84
C GLY A 115 -5.37 6.51 2.37
N SER A 116 -6.43 7.05 2.99
CA SER A 116 -6.56 7.11 4.45
C SER A 116 -6.64 5.72 5.04
N VAL A 117 -6.03 5.53 6.21
CA VAL A 117 -5.98 4.26 6.94
C VAL A 117 -7.26 4.11 7.75
N ASP A 118 -8.09 3.13 7.41
CA ASP A 118 -9.21 2.67 8.23
C ASP A 118 -8.79 1.52 9.17
N TYR A 119 -9.72 1.07 9.98
CA TYR A 119 -9.50 -0.06 10.89
C TYR A 119 -8.97 -1.31 10.15
N THR A 120 -9.58 -1.68 9.04
CA THR A 120 -9.18 -2.83 8.21
C THR A 120 -7.75 -2.70 7.70
N THR A 121 -7.42 -1.55 7.12
CA THR A 121 -6.07 -1.26 6.61
C THR A 121 -5.03 -1.32 7.72
N SER A 122 -5.36 -0.82 8.92
CA SER A 122 -4.47 -0.87 10.09
C SER A 122 -4.12 -2.30 10.50
N TYR A 123 -5.12 -3.17 10.65
CA TYR A 123 -4.89 -4.58 11.00
C TYR A 123 -4.17 -5.36 9.90
N LYS A 124 -4.52 -5.11 8.64
CA LYS A 124 -3.81 -5.67 7.49
C LYS A 124 -2.32 -5.30 7.56
N SER A 125 -2.00 -4.04 7.82
CA SER A 125 -0.62 -3.56 7.92
C SER A 125 0.18 -4.25 9.03
N LEU A 126 -0.43 -4.49 10.19
CA LEU A 126 0.20 -5.24 11.28
C LEU A 126 0.53 -6.67 10.87
N ARG A 127 -0.41 -7.36 10.20
CA ARG A 127 -0.18 -8.72 9.72
C ARG A 127 0.92 -8.78 8.65
N ILE A 128 0.96 -7.80 7.76
CA ILE A 128 2.03 -7.66 6.76
C ILE A 128 3.39 -7.45 7.45
N GLY A 129 3.45 -6.64 8.50
CA GLY A 129 4.66 -6.45 9.31
C GLY A 129 5.20 -7.77 9.88
N GLU A 130 4.34 -8.64 10.41
CA GLU A 130 4.74 -9.97 10.88
C GLU A 130 5.30 -10.86 9.76
N ILE A 131 4.71 -10.80 8.56
CA ILE A 131 5.18 -11.56 7.39
C ILE A 131 6.55 -11.05 6.94
N ILE A 132 6.77 -9.73 6.93
CA ILE A 132 8.05 -9.10 6.60
C ILE A 132 9.15 -9.61 7.54
N GLU A 133 8.91 -9.53 8.86
CA GLU A 133 9.89 -9.92 9.87
C GLU A 133 10.24 -11.41 9.80
N LYS A 134 9.22 -12.28 9.68
CA LYS A 134 9.42 -13.74 9.61
C LYS A 134 10.17 -14.19 8.36
N ASN A 135 9.94 -13.52 7.24
CA ASN A 135 10.55 -13.88 5.96
C ASN A 135 11.77 -12.99 5.62
N LYS A 136 12.15 -12.06 6.49
CA LYS A 136 13.28 -11.13 6.32
C LYS A 136 13.24 -10.39 4.98
N LEU A 137 12.06 -9.88 4.61
CA LEU A 137 11.86 -9.22 3.32
C LEU A 137 12.24 -7.74 3.39
N PRO A 138 13.05 -7.21 2.46
CA PRO A 138 13.12 -5.77 2.25
C PRO A 138 11.75 -5.24 1.85
N THR A 139 11.46 -3.99 2.15
CA THR A 139 10.13 -3.41 1.97
C THR A 139 10.18 -2.20 1.06
N ILE A 140 9.28 -2.14 0.09
CA ILE A 140 9.10 -0.98 -0.79
C ILE A 140 7.68 -0.43 -0.59
N ASN A 141 7.59 0.84 -0.17
CA ASN A 141 6.34 1.53 0.06
C ASN A 141 6.07 2.52 -1.08
N LEU A 142 4.94 2.39 -1.75
CA LEU A 142 4.44 3.31 -2.77
C LEU A 142 3.39 4.22 -2.11
N VAL A 143 3.84 5.36 -1.60
CA VAL A 143 3.12 6.16 -0.62
C VAL A 143 2.22 7.21 -1.27
N GLU A 144 0.95 7.20 -0.95
CA GLU A 144 -0.04 8.24 -1.20
C GLU A 144 -1.16 8.13 -0.15
N SER A 145 -1.00 8.76 1.03
CA SER A 145 -1.87 8.58 2.19
C SER A 145 -2.32 9.88 2.81
N GLY A 146 -3.62 10.01 3.02
CA GLY A 146 -4.25 11.10 3.76
C GLY A 146 -4.16 10.97 5.29
N GLY A 147 -3.43 9.98 5.81
CA GLY A 147 -3.34 9.72 7.24
C GLY A 147 -4.43 8.77 7.75
N VAL A 148 -4.78 8.88 9.03
CA VAL A 148 -5.79 8.04 9.69
C VAL A 148 -7.20 8.53 9.34
N ASN A 149 -8.13 7.60 9.13
CA ASN A 149 -9.56 7.92 9.06
C ASN A 149 -10.03 8.36 10.46
N LEU A 150 -10.27 9.66 10.64
CA LEU A 150 -10.58 10.25 11.94
C LEU A 150 -11.75 9.59 12.69
N PRO A 151 -12.86 9.17 12.03
CA PRO A 151 -13.93 8.44 12.71
C PRO A 151 -13.52 7.11 13.36
N ASP A 152 -12.41 6.50 12.93
CA ASP A 152 -11.88 5.23 13.44
C ASP A 152 -10.68 5.41 14.38
N GLN A 153 -10.34 6.63 14.78
CA GLN A 153 -9.11 6.94 15.51
C GLN A 153 -8.98 6.14 16.82
N ASP A 154 -10.08 5.94 17.55
CA ASP A 154 -10.13 5.17 18.81
C ASP A 154 -9.65 3.72 18.62
N LYS A 155 -9.87 3.14 17.44
CA LYS A 155 -9.51 1.76 17.09
C LYS A 155 -8.12 1.63 16.46
N ILE A 156 -7.58 2.73 15.94
CA ILE A 156 -6.37 2.71 15.11
C ILE A 156 -5.13 3.14 15.88
N PHE A 157 -5.19 4.06 16.85
CA PHE A 157 -4.01 4.65 17.49
C PHE A 157 -3.06 3.62 18.12
N ILE A 158 -3.57 2.63 18.84
CA ILE A 158 -2.73 1.59 19.44
C ILE A 158 -2.02 0.77 18.34
N ASN A 159 -2.74 0.44 17.27
CA ASN A 159 -2.20 -0.30 16.13
C ASN A 159 -1.17 0.51 15.35
N ALA A 160 -1.35 1.83 15.22
CA ALA A 160 -0.39 2.73 14.61
C ALA A 160 0.96 2.69 15.37
N GLY A 161 0.94 2.71 16.70
CA GLY A 161 2.14 2.55 17.51
C GLY A 161 2.87 1.21 17.27
N LYS A 162 2.12 0.12 17.09
CA LYS A 162 2.71 -1.17 16.71
C LYS A 162 3.33 -1.14 15.33
N ASN A 163 2.71 -0.47 14.34
CA ASN A 163 3.29 -0.29 13.02
C ASN A 163 4.62 0.46 13.06
N PHE A 164 4.71 1.56 13.82
CA PHE A 164 5.96 2.30 13.99
C PHE A 164 7.04 1.43 14.65
N LYS A 165 6.68 0.68 15.69
CA LYS A 165 7.60 -0.30 16.28
C LYS A 165 8.11 -1.32 15.25
N GLN A 166 7.26 -1.85 14.38
CA GLN A 166 7.67 -2.79 13.34
C GLN A 166 8.63 -2.15 12.33
N ILE A 167 8.46 -0.87 11.97
CA ILE A 167 9.41 -0.16 11.10
C ILE A 167 10.78 -0.06 11.77
N THR A 168 10.84 0.37 13.05
CA THR A 168 12.11 0.46 13.78
C THR A 168 12.78 -0.90 13.99
N GLN A 169 12.00 -1.95 14.22
CA GLN A 169 12.53 -3.31 14.36
C GLN A 169 13.14 -3.82 13.05
N ARG A 170 12.52 -3.54 11.91
CA ARG A 170 13.09 -3.86 10.58
C ARG A 170 14.45 -3.19 10.37
N SER A 171 14.55 -1.90 10.67
CA SER A 171 15.82 -1.18 10.61
C SER A 171 16.89 -1.82 11.52
N LYS A 172 16.53 -2.16 12.76
CA LYS A 172 17.42 -2.89 13.68
C LYS A 172 17.88 -4.24 13.13
N LEU A 173 17.03 -4.93 12.37
CA LEU A 173 17.35 -6.23 11.75
C LEU A 173 18.11 -6.10 10.43
N GLY A 174 18.43 -4.89 9.97
CA GLY A 174 19.08 -4.63 8.68
C GLY A 174 18.17 -4.93 7.49
N LEU A 175 16.86 -4.92 7.67
CA LEU A 175 15.88 -5.10 6.59
C LEU A 175 15.56 -3.73 5.98
N SER A 176 16.08 -3.48 4.80
CA SER A 176 15.92 -2.18 4.11
C SER A 176 14.47 -1.84 3.85
N THR A 177 14.13 -0.58 4.10
CA THR A 177 12.83 0.02 3.79
C THR A 177 13.04 1.21 2.84
N ILE A 178 12.39 1.16 1.68
CA ILE A 178 12.44 2.22 0.67
C ILE A 178 11.03 2.79 0.52
N SER A 179 10.89 4.11 0.53
CA SER A 179 9.62 4.79 0.31
C SER A 179 9.67 5.68 -0.93
N LEU A 180 8.72 5.46 -1.84
CA LEU A 180 8.50 6.29 -3.01
C LEU A 180 7.19 7.05 -2.81
N VAL A 181 7.24 8.38 -2.75
CA VAL A 181 6.07 9.21 -2.43
C VAL A 181 5.53 9.86 -3.69
N PHE A 182 4.27 9.54 -4.02
CA PHE A 182 3.58 9.97 -5.25
C PHE A 182 2.49 11.02 -5.03
N GLY A 183 2.27 11.39 -3.80
CA GLY A 183 1.25 12.34 -3.40
C GLY A 183 1.40 12.72 -1.95
N ASN A 184 0.29 12.99 -1.27
CA ASN A 184 0.33 13.34 0.14
C ASN A 184 0.75 12.14 1.00
N ALA A 185 1.59 12.40 1.97
CA ALA A 185 1.90 11.53 3.09
C ALA A 185 1.68 12.36 4.37
N THR A 186 0.45 12.29 4.92
CA THR A 186 -0.02 13.23 5.95
C THR A 186 -0.15 12.54 7.31
N ALA A 187 0.12 13.29 8.38
CA ALA A 187 0.02 12.86 9.77
C ALA A 187 0.77 11.55 10.03
N GLY A 188 0.10 10.49 10.52
CA GLY A 188 0.71 9.18 10.70
C GLY A 188 1.29 8.57 9.41
N GLY A 189 0.78 8.95 8.23
CA GLY A 189 1.32 8.53 6.94
C GLY A 189 2.69 9.13 6.60
N ALA A 190 3.04 10.27 7.21
CA ALA A 190 4.34 10.91 7.03
C ALA A 190 5.50 10.14 7.71
N TYR A 191 5.18 9.35 8.74
CA TYR A 191 6.18 8.53 9.41
C TYR A 191 6.72 7.40 8.54
N VAL A 192 5.94 6.91 7.57
CA VAL A 192 6.41 5.83 6.68
C VAL A 192 7.63 6.29 5.87
N PRO A 193 7.60 7.38 5.07
CA PRO A 193 8.80 7.89 4.44
C PRO A 193 9.83 8.43 5.44
N GLY A 194 9.40 9.10 6.52
CA GLY A 194 10.33 9.68 7.50
C GLY A 194 11.15 8.67 8.31
N MET A 195 10.73 7.40 8.35
CA MET A 195 11.41 6.29 9.04
C MET A 195 11.99 5.26 8.08
N SER A 196 11.96 5.51 6.78
CA SER A 196 12.56 4.64 5.76
C SER A 196 14.06 4.87 5.65
N ASP A 197 14.80 3.85 5.22
CA ASP A 197 16.24 3.96 4.99
C ASP A 197 16.52 4.83 3.75
N TYR A 198 15.62 4.79 2.77
CA TYR A 198 15.68 5.65 1.58
C TYR A 198 14.31 6.21 1.25
N THR A 199 14.26 7.50 0.99
CA THR A 199 13.02 8.21 0.63
C THR A 199 13.18 8.97 -0.67
N ILE A 200 12.35 8.63 -1.65
CA ILE A 200 12.34 9.25 -2.98
C ILE A 200 11.03 10.02 -3.12
N LEU A 201 11.10 11.32 -3.37
CA LEU A 201 9.93 12.18 -3.51
C LEU A 201 9.72 12.59 -4.97
N GLN A 202 8.46 12.43 -5.45
CA GLN A 202 8.08 12.95 -6.76
C GLN A 202 7.97 14.47 -6.71
N LYS A 203 8.75 15.16 -7.55
CA LYS A 203 8.73 16.62 -7.68
C LYS A 203 7.33 17.13 -8.00
N ASN A 204 6.93 18.23 -7.38
CA ASN A 204 5.63 18.91 -7.55
C ASN A 204 4.39 18.06 -7.20
N ALA A 205 4.54 16.82 -6.72
CA ALA A 205 3.43 15.94 -6.37
C ALA A 205 3.51 15.42 -4.94
N ALA A 206 4.69 14.98 -4.51
CA ALA A 206 4.91 14.47 -3.16
C ALA A 206 4.84 15.59 -2.13
N LYS A 207 4.12 15.32 -1.03
CA LYS A 207 3.99 16.19 0.13
C LYS A 207 4.09 15.35 1.38
N VAL A 208 5.07 15.63 2.22
CA VAL A 208 5.27 14.92 3.50
C VAL A 208 5.18 15.94 4.62
N PHE A 209 4.13 15.87 5.44
CA PHE A 209 3.95 16.76 6.58
C PHE A 209 3.03 16.14 7.64
N LEU A 210 3.22 16.49 8.90
CA LEU A 210 2.35 16.04 9.99
C LEU A 210 1.00 16.74 9.96
N ALA A 211 0.99 18.01 9.59
CA ALA A 211 -0.24 18.80 9.43
C ALA A 211 -0.12 19.61 8.13
N GLY A 212 -1.17 19.62 7.32
CA GLY A 212 -1.21 20.43 6.10
C GLY A 212 -1.42 21.93 6.39
N PRO A 213 -1.23 22.82 5.39
CA PRO A 213 -1.31 24.28 5.55
C PRO A 213 -2.55 24.80 6.28
N PRO A 214 -3.76 24.25 6.06
CA PRO A 214 -4.95 24.73 6.82
C PRO A 214 -4.86 24.49 8.33
N LEU A 215 -4.27 23.36 8.75
CA LEU A 215 -4.10 23.04 10.17
C LEU A 215 -2.97 23.86 10.79
N VAL A 216 -1.87 24.09 10.06
CA VAL A 216 -0.78 24.98 10.49
C VAL A 216 -1.31 26.38 10.71
N LYS A 217 -2.05 26.93 9.74
CA LYS A 217 -2.67 28.24 9.87
C LYS A 217 -3.60 28.35 11.10
N MET A 218 -4.38 27.29 11.36
CA MET A 218 -5.29 27.29 12.50
C MET A 218 -4.55 27.22 13.86
N ALA A 219 -3.42 26.49 13.91
CA ALA A 219 -2.67 26.27 15.15
C ALA A 219 -1.68 27.38 15.45
N THR A 220 -0.99 27.93 14.44
CA THR A 220 0.12 28.90 14.62
C THR A 220 -0.11 30.25 13.96
N ASN A 221 -1.21 30.39 13.19
CA ASN A 221 -1.53 31.54 12.35
C ASN A 221 -0.52 31.78 11.21
N GLU A 222 0.36 30.84 10.93
CA GLU A 222 1.31 30.91 9.82
C GLU A 222 0.62 30.54 8.49
N ILE A 223 0.98 31.25 7.43
CA ILE A 223 0.50 30.98 6.07
C ILE A 223 1.66 30.36 5.30
N SER A 224 1.49 29.13 4.83
CA SER A 224 2.45 28.39 4.02
C SER A 224 1.74 27.68 2.87
N SER A 225 2.46 27.46 1.77
CA SER A 225 2.01 26.57 0.70
C SER A 225 2.34 25.11 1.03
N ASP A 226 1.70 24.18 0.34
CA ASP A 226 2.03 22.75 0.44
C ASP A 226 3.50 22.47 0.11
N GLU A 227 4.07 23.18 -0.88
CA GLU A 227 5.48 23.01 -1.30
C GLU A 227 6.47 23.52 -0.24
N GLU A 228 6.20 24.69 0.35
CA GLU A 228 7.05 25.26 1.41
C GLU A 228 6.99 24.42 2.68
N LEU A 229 5.81 23.88 3.02
CA LEU A 229 5.64 23.12 4.25
C LEU A 229 6.19 21.69 4.15
N GLY A 230 6.01 21.01 3.02
CA GLY A 230 6.36 19.60 2.92
C GLY A 230 6.64 19.10 1.51
N GLY A 231 6.99 19.97 0.59
CA GLY A 231 7.32 19.64 -0.79
C GLY A 231 8.64 18.89 -0.95
N ALA A 232 8.86 18.28 -2.11
CA ALA A 232 10.03 17.48 -2.39
C ALA A 232 11.33 18.29 -2.29
N GLU A 233 11.35 19.53 -2.79
CA GLU A 233 12.55 20.37 -2.74
C GLU A 233 12.87 20.85 -1.32
N MET A 234 11.85 21.17 -0.52
CA MET A 234 12.04 21.52 0.89
C MET A 234 12.68 20.36 1.65
N HIS A 235 12.15 19.14 1.48
CA HIS A 235 12.68 17.97 2.16
C HIS A 235 14.07 17.55 1.69
N SER A 236 14.42 17.79 0.43
CA SER A 236 15.76 17.49 -0.08
C SER A 236 16.80 18.51 0.33
N LYS A 237 16.43 19.82 0.38
CA LYS A 237 17.39 20.91 0.59
C LYS A 237 17.51 21.35 2.05
N ILE A 238 16.47 21.19 2.85
CA ILE A 238 16.37 21.77 4.20
C ILE A 238 16.27 20.69 5.27
N SER A 239 15.28 19.80 5.21
CA SER A 239 15.04 18.83 6.29
C SER A 239 15.86 17.54 6.19
N GLY A 240 16.33 17.18 4.99
CA GLY A 240 17.07 15.94 4.76
C GLY A 240 16.22 14.67 4.77
N VAL A 241 14.88 14.76 4.80
CA VAL A 241 13.98 13.60 4.75
C VAL A 241 13.96 12.95 3.38
N SER A 242 14.26 13.69 2.31
CA SER A 242 14.31 13.16 0.95
C SER A 242 15.75 12.91 0.51
N ASP A 243 16.09 11.66 0.23
CA ASP A 243 17.40 11.29 -0.33
C ASP A 243 17.46 11.61 -1.83
N TYR A 244 16.36 11.39 -2.55
CA TYR A 244 16.27 11.60 -3.99
C TYR A 244 14.97 12.29 -4.39
N ILE A 245 15.06 13.13 -5.44
CA ILE A 245 13.91 13.72 -6.12
C ILE A 245 13.83 13.14 -7.53
N ALA A 246 12.64 12.65 -7.90
CA ALA A 246 12.37 12.23 -9.25
C ALA A 246 11.36 13.15 -9.94
N ALA A 247 11.67 13.48 -11.20
CA ALA A 247 10.87 14.44 -11.97
C ALA A 247 9.45 13.93 -12.28
N VAL A 248 9.30 12.62 -12.51
CA VAL A 248 8.04 11.99 -12.91
C VAL A 248 7.87 10.60 -12.27
N SER A 249 6.64 10.13 -12.16
CA SER A 249 6.30 8.88 -11.46
C SER A 249 7.06 7.64 -11.93
N TYR A 250 7.27 7.48 -13.24
CA TYR A 250 7.96 6.30 -13.79
C TYR A 250 9.48 6.32 -13.56
N THR A 251 10.11 7.48 -13.40
CA THR A 251 11.53 7.58 -13.08
C THR A 251 11.83 6.99 -11.70
N HIS A 252 10.92 7.12 -10.75
CA HIS A 252 11.05 6.52 -9.44
C HIS A 252 11.09 4.99 -9.48
N LEU A 253 10.15 4.43 -10.27
CA LEU A 253 9.92 3.00 -10.30
C LEU A 253 11.03 2.23 -11.03
N ARG A 254 11.82 2.92 -11.87
CA ARG A 254 12.96 2.37 -12.60
C ARG A 254 14.32 2.86 -12.12
N ALA A 255 14.40 3.55 -10.98
CA ALA A 255 15.67 4.00 -10.43
C ALA A 255 16.66 2.86 -10.11
N HIS A 256 16.18 1.61 -10.12
CA HIS A 256 17.00 0.40 -9.94
C HIS A 256 17.59 -0.15 -11.25
N GLU A 257 17.22 0.40 -12.42
CA GLU A 257 17.77 0.00 -13.72
C GLU A 257 19.06 0.76 -14.09
N THR A 258 19.43 1.76 -13.30
CA THR A 258 20.68 2.56 -13.43
C THR A 258 21.62 2.30 -12.27
#